data_1b643cfcb025b2d0f29fb6561f869b68
#
_entry.id   1b643cfcb025b2d0f29fb6561f869b68
#
_cell.length_a   1.000
_cell.length_b   1.000
_cell.length_c   1.000
_cell.angle_alpha   90.00
_cell.angle_beta   90.00
_cell.angle_gamma   90.00
#
_symmetry.space_group_name_H-M   'P 1'
#
loop_
_entity.id
_entity.type
_entity.pdbx_description
1 polymer ?
#
loop_
_entity_poly.entity_id
_entity_poly.type
_entity_poly.pdbx_seq_one_letter_code
_entity_poly.pdbx_strand_id
1 'polypeptide(L)'
;MKTIVSLTLFFLLTAGSYAQSIKASVKDLSFMAGTWTLKHKWGDMEEFWGPPMGDNMVSSYRCVKDGKVVFYEFVVIEQTNGVPVMKMRHFNPGSIGWEDKDKPLSYNLIALTKNKAIFESADKQVKLTYQRLNPQKMNVVLNEKDKKGVWQTDVFNYTLKP
;
A
#
# COMPACT_ATOMS: atom_id res chain seq x y z
N MET A 1 -55.63 -29.69 35.75
CA MET A 1 -55.06 -28.64 34.92
C MET A 1 -53.60 -29.00 34.70
N LYS A 2 -53.21 -29.38 33.48
CA LYS A 2 -51.78 -29.68 33.11
C LYS A 2 -51.24 -28.51 32.33
N THR A 3 -50.27 -27.81 32.89
CA THR A 3 -49.63 -26.69 32.27
C THR A 3 -48.49 -27.20 31.37
N ILE A 4 -48.61 -26.98 30.06
CA ILE A 4 -47.57 -27.30 29.07
C ILE A 4 -46.64 -26.08 28.98
N VAL A 5 -45.40 -26.24 29.42
CA VAL A 5 -44.31 -25.23 29.22
C VAL A 5 -43.69 -25.51 27.87
N SER A 6 -43.92 -24.60 26.91
CA SER A 6 -43.30 -24.64 25.57
C SER A 6 -41.93 -24.00 25.63
N LEU A 7 -40.87 -24.79 25.47
CA LEU A 7 -39.49 -24.34 25.44
C LEU A 7 -39.13 -23.97 24.01
N THR A 8 -39.10 -22.66 23.69
CA THR A 8 -38.71 -22.16 22.37
C THR A 8 -37.16 -22.07 22.31
N LEU A 9 -36.58 -23.01 21.56
CA LEU A 9 -35.12 -23.05 21.34
C LEU A 9 -34.71 -21.98 20.30
N PHE A 10 -34.06 -20.89 20.72
CA PHE A 10 -33.58 -19.85 19.85
C PHE A 10 -32.20 -20.29 19.24
N PHE A 11 -32.22 -20.69 17.98
CA PHE A 11 -30.96 -20.98 17.22
C PHE A 11 -30.30 -19.65 16.81
N LEU A 12 -29.26 -19.25 17.53
CA LEU A 12 -28.37 -18.15 17.13
C LEU A 12 -27.51 -18.62 15.97
N LEU A 13 -27.89 -18.27 14.74
CA LEU A 13 -27.03 -18.38 13.56
C LEU A 13 -25.90 -17.35 13.67
N THR A 14 -24.74 -17.76 14.13
CA THR A 14 -23.50 -16.98 13.99
C THR A 14 -23.08 -16.98 12.53
N ALA A 15 -23.46 -15.95 11.77
CA ALA A 15 -22.91 -15.70 10.44
C ALA A 15 -21.42 -15.35 10.60
N GLY A 16 -20.56 -16.34 10.43
CA GLY A 16 -19.12 -16.11 10.32
C GLY A 16 -18.86 -15.25 9.09
N SER A 17 -18.47 -13.97 9.28
CA SER A 17 -17.99 -13.13 8.21
C SER A 17 -16.67 -13.69 7.71
N TYR A 18 -16.71 -14.53 6.68
CA TYR A 18 -15.51 -14.87 5.92
C TYR A 18 -15.05 -13.59 5.22
N ALA A 19 -13.93 -13.03 5.66
CA ALA A 19 -13.26 -11.99 4.92
C ALA A 19 -12.95 -12.55 3.53
N GLN A 20 -13.62 -12.05 2.49
CA GLN A 20 -13.42 -12.49 1.11
C GLN A 20 -11.98 -12.17 0.73
N SER A 21 -11.16 -13.19 0.48
CA SER A 21 -9.78 -13.02 0.02
C SER A 21 -9.81 -12.29 -1.33
N ILE A 22 -9.09 -11.17 -1.41
CA ILE A 22 -8.97 -10.41 -2.66
C ILE A 22 -8.21 -11.30 -3.64
N LYS A 23 -8.85 -11.60 -4.79
CA LYS A 23 -8.14 -12.19 -5.94
C LYS A 23 -7.69 -11.03 -6.84
N ALA A 24 -6.41 -10.83 -6.96
CA ALA A 24 -5.82 -9.76 -7.75
C ALA A 24 -4.51 -10.22 -8.39
N SER A 25 -4.21 -9.69 -9.55
CA SER A 25 -2.95 -9.88 -10.26
C SER A 25 -2.11 -8.60 -10.17
N VAL A 26 -0.79 -8.73 -10.19
CA VAL A 26 0.11 -7.59 -10.35
C VAL A 26 -0.24 -6.76 -11.60
N LYS A 27 -0.77 -7.39 -12.66
CA LYS A 27 -1.23 -6.70 -13.88
C LYS A 27 -2.35 -5.69 -13.61
N ASP A 28 -3.17 -5.91 -12.61
CA ASP A 28 -4.27 -5.01 -12.22
C ASP A 28 -3.75 -3.71 -11.59
N LEU A 29 -2.46 -3.65 -11.24
CA LEU A 29 -1.77 -2.48 -10.70
C LEU A 29 -1.10 -1.63 -11.78
N SER A 30 -1.24 -1.97 -13.06
CA SER A 30 -0.65 -1.26 -14.20
C SER A 30 -0.98 0.25 -14.23
N PHE A 31 -2.06 0.67 -13.58
CA PHE A 31 -2.42 2.09 -13.44
C PHE A 31 -1.37 2.92 -12.67
N MET A 32 -0.49 2.28 -11.89
CA MET A 32 0.58 2.94 -11.14
C MET A 32 1.77 3.28 -12.05
N ALA A 33 1.93 2.59 -13.18
CA ALA A 33 3.10 2.74 -14.06
C ALA A 33 3.27 4.17 -14.56
N GLY A 34 4.55 4.62 -14.59
CA GLY A 34 4.94 5.96 -15.03
C GLY A 34 6.00 6.57 -14.13
N THR A 35 6.46 7.78 -14.49
CA THR A 35 7.34 8.60 -13.66
C THR A 35 6.52 9.72 -13.04
N TRP A 36 6.42 9.75 -11.74
CA TRP A 36 5.59 10.67 -10.98
C TRP A 36 6.45 11.66 -10.22
N THR A 37 6.08 12.94 -10.25
CA THR A 37 6.83 14.00 -9.58
C THR A 37 5.94 14.81 -8.65
N LEU A 38 6.52 15.30 -7.55
CA LEU A 38 5.83 16.10 -6.55
C LEU A 38 6.83 17.06 -5.89
N LYS A 39 6.40 18.31 -5.69
CA LYS A 39 7.04 19.24 -4.75
C LYS A 39 6.36 19.15 -3.40
N HIS A 40 7.09 18.80 -2.36
CA HIS A 40 6.56 18.56 -1.03
C HIS A 40 7.40 19.26 0.06
N LYS A 41 6.84 19.41 1.27
CA LYS A 41 7.57 19.98 2.44
C LYS A 41 8.86 19.23 2.78
N TRP A 42 8.95 17.94 2.43
CA TRP A 42 10.14 17.11 2.63
C TRP A 42 11.22 17.33 1.56
N GLY A 43 10.82 17.76 0.36
CA GLY A 43 11.69 18.00 -0.79
C GLY A 43 10.98 17.74 -2.10
N ASP A 44 11.74 17.83 -3.21
CA ASP A 44 11.28 17.42 -4.53
C ASP A 44 11.34 15.89 -4.62
N MET A 45 10.24 15.27 -4.98
CA MET A 45 10.08 13.82 -5.02
C MET A 45 9.89 13.34 -6.45
N GLU A 46 10.52 12.22 -6.78
CA GLU A 46 10.29 11.50 -8.02
C GLU A 46 10.14 10.01 -7.69
N GLU A 47 9.05 9.42 -8.19
CA GLU A 47 8.72 8.00 -8.04
C GLU A 47 8.49 7.39 -9.43
N PHE A 48 9.31 6.43 -9.80
CA PHE A 48 9.17 5.67 -11.05
C PHE A 48 8.57 4.30 -10.76
N TRP A 49 7.50 3.96 -11.46
CA TRP A 49 6.94 2.61 -11.51
C TRP A 49 7.09 2.02 -12.89
N GLY A 50 7.81 0.91 -13.01
CA GLY A 50 7.83 0.08 -14.21
C GLY A 50 6.46 -0.54 -14.48
N PRO A 51 6.10 -0.83 -15.75
CA PRO A 51 4.91 -1.60 -16.04
C PRO A 51 5.04 -3.03 -15.48
N PRO A 52 3.92 -3.75 -15.23
CA PRO A 52 3.97 -5.15 -14.84
C PRO A 52 4.77 -5.98 -15.84
N MET A 53 5.72 -6.76 -15.32
CA MET A 53 6.53 -7.69 -16.11
C MET A 53 6.59 -9.04 -15.40
N GLY A 54 6.07 -10.08 -16.05
CA GLY A 54 5.89 -11.38 -15.42
C GLY A 54 4.89 -11.27 -14.24
N ASP A 55 5.34 -11.63 -13.07
CA ASP A 55 4.59 -11.65 -11.81
C ASP A 55 4.98 -10.52 -10.84
N ASN A 56 5.60 -9.45 -11.35
CA ASN A 56 6.09 -8.36 -10.51
C ASN A 56 5.94 -6.97 -11.14
N MET A 57 6.08 -5.94 -10.31
CA MET A 57 6.35 -4.54 -10.66
C MET A 57 7.49 -4.03 -9.78
N VAL A 58 8.29 -3.13 -10.31
CA VAL A 58 9.37 -2.47 -9.55
C VAL A 58 9.21 -0.96 -9.56
N SER A 59 9.64 -0.33 -8.47
CA SER A 59 9.70 1.12 -8.34
C SER A 59 11.03 1.56 -7.75
N SER A 60 11.46 2.73 -8.17
CA SER A 60 12.51 3.50 -7.50
C SER A 60 11.97 4.88 -7.12
N TYR A 61 12.35 5.34 -5.94
CA TYR A 61 11.95 6.64 -5.42
C TYR A 61 13.16 7.43 -4.93
N ARG A 62 13.09 8.76 -5.05
CA ARG A 62 14.05 9.67 -4.44
C ARG A 62 13.37 10.92 -3.91
N CYS A 63 13.86 11.42 -2.79
CA CYS A 63 13.54 12.74 -2.24
C CYS A 63 14.79 13.61 -2.27
N VAL A 64 14.68 14.82 -2.83
CA VAL A 64 15.79 15.77 -2.98
C VAL A 64 15.40 17.08 -2.32
N LYS A 65 16.24 17.60 -1.42
CA LYS A 65 16.06 18.90 -0.77
C LYS A 65 17.34 19.73 -0.90
N ASP A 66 17.20 20.97 -1.33
CA ASP A 66 18.32 21.91 -1.51
C ASP A 66 19.43 21.31 -2.40
N GLY A 67 19.02 20.63 -3.49
CA GLY A 67 19.93 19.98 -4.44
C GLY A 67 20.63 18.72 -3.94
N LYS A 68 20.31 18.24 -2.73
CA LYS A 68 20.90 17.03 -2.15
C LYS A 68 19.83 15.95 -1.93
N VAL A 69 20.17 14.71 -2.20
CA VAL A 69 19.30 13.59 -1.88
C VAL A 69 19.16 13.44 -0.37
N VAL A 70 17.91 13.33 0.08
CA VAL A 70 17.56 13.05 1.48
C VAL A 70 17.54 11.55 1.71
N PHE A 71 16.80 10.80 0.86
CA PHE A 71 16.74 9.35 0.90
C PHE A 71 16.24 8.79 -0.44
N TYR A 72 16.39 7.47 -0.60
CA TYR A 72 15.88 6.69 -1.71
C TYR A 72 14.98 5.57 -1.19
N GLU A 73 14.11 5.06 -2.07
CA GLU A 73 13.41 3.79 -1.85
C GLU A 73 13.56 2.89 -3.07
N PHE A 74 13.60 1.59 -2.80
CA PHE A 74 13.40 0.56 -3.80
C PHE A 74 12.21 -0.30 -3.38
N VAL A 75 11.25 -0.43 -4.28
CA VAL A 75 10.00 -1.13 -4.02
C VAL A 75 9.79 -2.21 -5.08
N VAL A 76 9.38 -3.39 -4.63
CA VAL A 76 8.89 -4.46 -5.50
C VAL A 76 7.47 -4.82 -5.09
N ILE A 77 6.61 -5.08 -6.06
CA ILE A 77 5.32 -5.74 -5.84
C ILE A 77 5.41 -7.09 -6.52
N GLU A 78 5.23 -8.17 -5.76
CA GLU A 78 5.33 -9.54 -6.24
C GLU A 78 4.02 -10.28 -6.02
N GLN A 79 3.68 -11.17 -6.98
CA GLN A 79 2.54 -12.07 -6.83
C GLN A 79 2.86 -13.15 -5.79
N THR A 80 2.18 -13.12 -4.66
CA THR A 80 2.42 -14.06 -3.56
C THR A 80 1.11 -14.73 -3.16
N ASN A 81 1.00 -16.06 -3.30
CA ASN A 81 -0.19 -16.82 -2.92
C ASN A 81 -1.52 -16.25 -3.48
N GLY A 82 -1.50 -15.77 -4.74
CA GLY A 82 -2.68 -15.24 -5.43
C GLY A 82 -3.00 -13.78 -5.12
N VAL A 83 -2.16 -13.07 -4.35
CA VAL A 83 -2.34 -11.65 -4.00
C VAL A 83 -1.03 -10.89 -4.20
N PRO A 84 -1.03 -9.68 -4.78
CA PRO A 84 0.15 -8.80 -4.80
C PRO A 84 0.59 -8.40 -3.39
N VAL A 85 1.89 -8.54 -3.11
CA VAL A 85 2.52 -8.07 -1.88
C VAL A 85 3.60 -7.07 -2.25
N MET A 86 3.53 -5.88 -1.65
CA MET A 86 4.54 -4.83 -1.79
C MET A 86 5.62 -5.02 -0.74
N LYS A 87 6.88 -4.95 -1.17
CA LYS A 87 8.06 -4.93 -0.30
C LYS A 87 8.87 -3.67 -0.59
N MET A 88 9.28 -2.97 0.46
CA MET A 88 9.94 -1.68 0.36
C MET A 88 11.21 -1.64 1.19
N ARG A 89 12.22 -0.97 0.67
CA ARG A 89 13.47 -0.67 1.37
C ARG A 89 13.83 0.80 1.19
N HIS A 90 14.27 1.42 2.27
CA HIS A 90 14.78 2.78 2.27
C HIS A 90 16.31 2.78 2.34
N PHE A 91 16.91 3.82 1.80
CA PHE A 91 18.35 4.01 1.81
C PHE A 91 18.70 5.48 2.05
N ASN A 92 19.66 5.72 2.93
CA ASN A 92 20.38 6.99 2.97
C ASN A 92 21.31 7.12 1.75
N PRO A 93 21.80 8.34 1.43
CA PRO A 93 22.88 8.53 0.47
C PRO A 93 24.05 7.59 0.77
N GLY A 94 24.67 7.04 -0.30
CA GLY A 94 25.69 5.99 -0.17
C GLY A 94 25.13 4.57 -0.09
N SER A 95 23.84 4.38 -0.40
CA SER A 95 23.17 3.06 -0.40
C SER A 95 23.15 2.38 0.98
N ILE A 96 23.09 3.16 2.06
CA ILE A 96 23.01 2.66 3.42
C ILE A 96 21.54 2.37 3.73
N GLY A 97 21.17 1.08 3.84
CA GLY A 97 19.80 0.65 4.12
C GLY A 97 19.33 1.03 5.52
N TRP A 98 18.02 1.31 5.65
CA TRP A 98 17.38 1.55 6.96
C TRP A 98 16.92 0.25 7.61
N GLU A 99 16.38 -0.66 6.79
CA GLU A 99 15.87 -1.94 7.25
C GLU A 99 16.99 -3.00 7.32
N ASP A 100 16.83 -3.96 8.21
CA ASP A 100 17.69 -5.15 8.27
C ASP A 100 17.73 -5.87 6.93
N LYS A 101 18.89 -6.43 6.55
CA LYS A 101 19.16 -7.05 5.26
C LYS A 101 18.04 -8.00 4.79
N ASP A 102 17.47 -8.79 5.70
CA ASP A 102 16.50 -9.84 5.38
C ASP A 102 15.06 -9.49 5.79
N LYS A 103 14.81 -8.22 6.22
CA LYS A 103 13.52 -7.76 6.72
C LYS A 103 13.05 -6.47 6.02
N PRO A 104 12.65 -6.53 4.73
CA PRO A 104 12.02 -5.37 4.09
C PRO A 104 10.68 -5.04 4.77
N LEU A 105 10.25 -3.79 4.69
CA LEU A 105 8.86 -3.47 5.00
C LEU A 105 7.95 -4.22 4.04
N SER A 106 6.87 -4.80 4.54
CA SER A 106 5.98 -5.65 3.74
C SER A 106 4.53 -5.24 3.95
N TYR A 107 3.80 -5.07 2.84
CA TYR A 107 2.41 -4.61 2.83
C TYR A 107 1.58 -5.51 1.91
N ASN A 108 0.51 -6.08 2.45
CA ASN A 108 -0.42 -6.91 1.69
C ASN A 108 -1.45 -6.02 0.97
N LEU A 109 -1.79 -6.35 -0.27
CA LEU A 109 -2.91 -5.73 -0.95
C LEU A 109 -4.22 -6.13 -0.23
N ILE A 110 -4.96 -5.14 0.28
CA ILE A 110 -6.21 -5.35 1.02
C ILE A 110 -7.45 -4.84 0.29
N ALA A 111 -7.29 -3.95 -0.69
CA ALA A 111 -8.38 -3.49 -1.55
C ALA A 111 -7.85 -3.09 -2.93
N LEU A 112 -8.63 -3.37 -3.95
CA LEU A 112 -8.31 -3.03 -5.34
C LEU A 112 -9.58 -2.63 -6.10
N THR A 113 -9.47 -1.54 -6.85
CA THR A 113 -10.43 -1.14 -7.90
C THR A 113 -9.65 -0.84 -9.17
N LYS A 114 -10.33 -0.47 -10.26
CA LYS A 114 -9.69 -0.17 -11.54
C LYS A 114 -8.51 0.82 -11.45
N ASN A 115 -8.59 1.83 -10.55
CA ASN A 115 -7.60 2.90 -10.46
C ASN A 115 -7.11 3.16 -9.03
N LYS A 116 -7.39 2.25 -8.10
CA LYS A 116 -7.01 2.41 -6.68
C LYS A 116 -6.61 1.09 -6.07
N ALA A 117 -5.47 1.08 -5.40
CA ALA A 117 -4.96 -0.03 -4.60
C ALA A 117 -4.69 0.44 -3.17
N ILE A 118 -5.01 -0.41 -2.19
CA ILE A 118 -4.70 -0.18 -0.77
C ILE A 118 -3.85 -1.33 -0.28
N PHE A 119 -2.69 -1.01 0.23
CA PHE A 119 -1.75 -1.93 0.87
C PHE A 119 -1.71 -1.67 2.38
N GLU A 120 -1.60 -2.71 3.19
CA GLU A 120 -1.57 -2.62 4.64
C GLU A 120 -0.47 -3.50 5.23
N SER A 121 0.25 -2.99 6.23
CA SER A 121 1.21 -3.77 7.00
C SER A 121 0.52 -4.88 7.81
N ALA A 122 1.23 -5.99 8.08
CA ALA A 122 0.66 -7.13 8.79
C ALA A 122 0.15 -6.77 10.21
N ASP A 123 0.81 -5.83 10.87
CA ASP A 123 0.44 -5.31 12.19
C ASP A 123 -0.66 -4.23 12.13
N LYS A 124 -1.13 -3.88 10.92
CA LYS A 124 -2.16 -2.85 10.68
C LYS A 124 -1.82 -1.46 11.22
N GLN A 125 -0.53 -1.14 11.30
CA GLN A 125 -0.07 0.17 11.74
C GLN A 125 0.13 1.15 10.59
N VAL A 126 0.33 0.63 9.36
CA VAL A 126 0.59 1.44 8.17
C VAL A 126 -0.35 1.03 7.03
N LYS A 127 -0.89 2.03 6.34
CA LYS A 127 -1.68 1.89 5.12
C LYS A 127 -1.12 2.79 4.02
N LEU A 128 -0.89 2.23 2.84
CA LEU A 128 -0.52 2.94 1.63
C LEU A 128 -1.67 2.83 0.62
N THR A 129 -2.19 3.97 0.17
CA THR A 129 -3.22 4.03 -0.86
C THR A 129 -2.66 4.69 -2.10
N TYR A 130 -2.62 3.98 -3.21
CA TYR A 130 -2.33 4.52 -4.54
C TYR A 130 -3.62 4.71 -5.30
N GLN A 131 -3.89 5.90 -5.81
CA GLN A 131 -5.10 6.19 -6.58
C GLN A 131 -4.78 7.08 -7.78
N ARG A 132 -4.92 6.53 -8.99
CA ARG A 132 -4.84 7.33 -10.22
C ARG A 132 -6.15 8.08 -10.43
N LEU A 133 -6.10 9.39 -10.36
CA LEU A 133 -7.28 10.27 -10.48
C LEU A 133 -7.65 10.51 -11.95
N ASN A 134 -6.62 10.65 -12.79
CA ASN A 134 -6.74 10.84 -14.24
C ASN A 134 -5.39 10.48 -14.91
N PRO A 135 -5.24 10.57 -16.24
CA PRO A 135 -3.98 10.22 -16.91
C PRO A 135 -2.74 10.94 -16.39
N GLN A 136 -2.89 12.14 -15.82
CA GLN A 136 -1.78 13.01 -15.39
C GLN A 136 -1.62 13.13 -13.86
N LYS A 137 -2.53 12.55 -13.07
CA LYS A 137 -2.55 12.76 -11.61
C LYS A 137 -2.72 11.45 -10.86
N MET A 138 -1.89 11.27 -9.83
CA MET A 138 -1.97 10.17 -8.88
C MET A 138 -1.85 10.71 -7.45
N ASN A 139 -2.74 10.27 -6.58
CA ASN A 139 -2.60 10.48 -5.14
C ASN A 139 -1.99 9.23 -4.51
N VAL A 140 -1.00 9.44 -3.66
CA VAL A 140 -0.53 8.44 -2.71
C VAL A 140 -0.84 8.96 -1.32
N VAL A 141 -1.50 8.13 -0.50
CA VAL A 141 -1.84 8.48 0.88
C VAL A 141 -1.15 7.50 1.80
N LEU A 142 -0.29 8.02 2.65
CA LEU A 142 0.31 7.28 3.75
C LEU A 142 -0.51 7.55 5.02
N ASN A 143 -1.08 6.51 5.58
CA ASN A 143 -1.66 6.54 6.92
C ASN A 143 -0.79 5.67 7.82
N GLU A 144 -0.30 6.25 8.90
CA GLU A 144 0.56 5.58 9.86
C GLU A 144 0.12 5.91 11.29
N LYS A 145 0.15 4.93 12.18
CA LYS A 145 -0.08 5.18 13.60
C LYS A 145 1.18 5.66 14.27
N ASP A 146 1.07 6.76 15.01
CA ASP A 146 2.15 7.23 15.86
C ASP A 146 2.36 6.31 17.08
N LYS A 147 3.37 6.60 17.89
CA LYS A 147 3.69 5.86 19.12
C LYS A 147 2.55 5.80 20.15
N LYS A 148 1.54 6.66 20.03
CA LYS A 148 0.34 6.69 20.86
C LYS A 148 -0.84 5.93 20.23
N GLY A 149 -0.65 5.33 19.04
CA GLY A 149 -1.68 4.64 18.29
C GLY A 149 -2.64 5.56 17.54
N VAL A 150 -2.33 6.86 17.43
CA VAL A 150 -3.15 7.83 16.70
C VAL A 150 -2.73 7.85 15.23
N TRP A 151 -3.72 7.75 14.33
CA TRP A 151 -3.48 7.82 12.90
C TRP A 151 -2.99 9.21 12.48
N GLN A 152 -1.86 9.23 11.79
CA GLN A 152 -1.32 10.37 11.05
C GLN A 152 -1.53 10.13 9.56
N THR A 153 -1.72 11.20 8.78
CA THR A 153 -1.97 11.10 7.34
C THR A 153 -1.09 12.09 6.59
N ASP A 154 -0.28 11.59 5.67
CA ASP A 154 0.39 12.40 4.66
C ASP A 154 -0.21 12.09 3.27
N VAL A 155 -0.46 13.16 2.49
CA VAL A 155 -1.04 13.06 1.14
C VAL A 155 -0.04 13.60 0.13
N PHE A 156 0.30 12.75 -0.84
CA PHE A 156 1.23 13.03 -1.92
C PHE A 156 0.47 13.15 -3.24
N ASN A 157 0.37 14.39 -3.76
CA ASN A 157 -0.37 14.71 -4.99
C ASN A 157 0.59 14.75 -6.17
N TYR A 158 0.86 13.61 -6.75
CA TYR A 158 1.80 13.44 -7.85
C TYR A 158 1.23 13.91 -9.19
N THR A 159 2.15 14.38 -10.05
CA THR A 159 1.90 14.68 -11.46
C THR A 159 2.79 13.78 -12.31
N LEU A 160 2.24 13.20 -13.39
CA LEU A 160 2.99 12.41 -14.35
C LEU A 160 4.02 13.31 -15.03
N LYS A 161 5.27 12.88 -15.04
CA LYS A 161 6.35 13.54 -15.77
C LYS A 161 6.15 13.31 -17.27
N PRO A 162 6.22 14.36 -18.11
CA PRO A 162 6.14 14.23 -19.57
C PRO A 162 7.17 13.26 -20.15
#